data_9461fe036160dd40274df18cb5e086ca
#
_entry.id   9461fe036160dd40274df18cb5e086ca
#
_cell.length_a   1.000
_cell.length_b   1.000
_cell.length_c   1.000
_cell.angle_alpha   90.00
_cell.angle_beta   90.00
_cell.angle_gamma   90.00
#
_symmetry.space_group_name_H-M   'P 1'
#
loop_
_entity.id
_entity.type
_entity.pdbx_description
1 polymer ?
#
loop_
_entity_poly.entity_id
_entity_poly.type
_entity_poly.pdbx_seq_one_letter_code
_entity_poly.pdbx_strand_id
1 'polypeptide(L)'
;TTLVLYRMGDFYELFFDDAEKAARLLDITLTARGQSAGKPIAMAGVPFHAVDTYLAKLIKLGESVAICEQVGEVGASKGPVERKVMRVVTPGTLTDAELLNERADALLVAVVSQSVRGGVAKSTDQTPCALAWLGMASGTLGLTECTQRDLAGWLARLQPAEVIYDRERIPPALGPFLAQPRGTAFTPRPTWQFDAGLGQRKLCEQLKVSHLQAYGAESMSLGHAAAAALLSYAEHTQGRALAHVSS
;
A
#
# COMPACT_ATOMS: atom_id res chain seq x y z
N THR A 1 -7.50 -7.03 3.82
CA THR A 1 -8.64 -6.12 4.09
C THR A 1 -8.11 -4.94 4.89
N THR A 2 -8.37 -3.71 4.45
CA THR A 2 -7.95 -2.48 5.15
C THR A 2 -8.90 -2.23 6.33
N LEU A 3 -8.37 -2.04 7.53
CA LEU A 3 -9.13 -1.65 8.71
C LEU A 3 -9.58 -0.20 8.57
N VAL A 4 -10.79 0.14 9.03
CA VAL A 4 -11.30 1.51 8.92
C VAL A 4 -11.51 2.13 10.29
N LEU A 5 -10.78 3.22 10.56
CA LEU A 5 -10.88 4.05 11.76
C LEU A 5 -11.78 5.25 11.48
N TYR A 6 -12.90 5.34 12.16
CA TYR A 6 -13.86 6.45 12.04
C TYR A 6 -13.71 7.44 13.18
N ARG A 7 -13.44 8.70 12.89
CA ARG A 7 -13.43 9.77 13.88
C ARG A 7 -14.81 9.95 14.50
N MET A 8 -14.91 9.76 15.81
CA MET A 8 -16.14 9.85 16.61
C MET A 8 -15.85 10.63 17.91
N GLY A 9 -15.92 11.98 17.82
CA GLY A 9 -15.55 12.83 18.96
C GLY A 9 -14.07 12.65 19.35
N ASP A 10 -13.79 12.23 20.56
CA ASP A 10 -12.44 12.04 21.10
C ASP A 10 -11.86 10.65 20.84
N PHE A 11 -12.54 9.84 20.01
CA PHE A 11 -12.10 8.49 19.68
C PHE A 11 -12.03 8.29 18.16
N TYR A 12 -11.21 7.29 17.77
CA TYR A 12 -11.36 6.57 16.52
C TYR A 12 -11.99 5.22 16.80
N GLU A 13 -13.11 4.95 16.16
CA GLU A 13 -13.90 3.73 16.37
C GLU A 13 -13.83 2.82 15.13
N LEU A 14 -13.84 1.51 15.38
CA LEU A 14 -13.95 0.47 14.38
C LEU A 14 -15.26 -0.31 14.65
N PHE A 15 -15.83 -0.89 13.61
CA PHE A 15 -17.10 -1.61 13.68
C PHE A 15 -17.02 -2.98 13.01
N PHE A 16 -17.91 -3.88 13.38
CA PHE A 16 -18.06 -5.22 12.82
C PHE A 16 -16.75 -6.03 12.87
N ASP A 17 -16.40 -6.69 11.77
CA ASP A 17 -15.21 -7.55 11.67
C ASP A 17 -13.90 -6.78 11.92
N ASP A 18 -13.85 -5.48 11.54
CA ASP A 18 -12.71 -4.63 11.81
C ASP A 18 -12.51 -4.40 13.31
N ALA A 19 -13.62 -4.23 14.07
CA ALA A 19 -13.56 -4.09 15.52
C ALA A 19 -13.06 -5.36 16.20
N GLU A 20 -13.54 -6.53 15.79
CA GLU A 20 -13.10 -7.82 16.32
C GLU A 20 -11.62 -8.08 16.03
N LYS A 21 -11.20 -7.78 14.79
CA LYS A 21 -9.80 -7.90 14.36
C LYS A 21 -8.89 -6.96 15.14
N ALA A 22 -9.25 -5.67 15.23
CA ALA A 22 -8.47 -4.67 15.95
C ALA A 22 -8.38 -4.97 17.45
N ALA A 23 -9.49 -5.39 18.09
CA ALA A 23 -9.50 -5.75 19.50
C ALA A 23 -8.48 -6.86 19.79
N ARG A 24 -8.42 -7.88 18.94
CA ARG A 24 -7.47 -8.99 19.08
C ARG A 24 -6.02 -8.56 18.84
N LEU A 25 -5.76 -7.70 17.82
CA LEU A 25 -4.41 -7.30 17.43
C LEU A 25 -3.80 -6.27 18.39
N LEU A 26 -4.63 -5.40 18.95
CA LEU A 26 -4.20 -4.27 19.78
C LEU A 26 -4.36 -4.53 21.27
N ASP A 27 -5.02 -5.65 21.64
CA ASP A 27 -5.41 -5.97 23.03
C ASP A 27 -6.26 -4.83 23.65
N ILE A 28 -7.28 -4.38 22.89
CA ILE A 28 -8.24 -3.37 23.35
C ILE A 28 -9.61 -3.99 23.56
N THR A 29 -10.45 -3.33 24.37
CA THR A 29 -11.76 -3.83 24.73
C THR A 29 -12.69 -3.85 23.53
N LEU A 30 -13.26 -5.03 23.23
CA LEU A 30 -14.38 -5.19 22.30
C LEU A 30 -15.68 -4.90 23.05
N THR A 31 -16.48 -3.99 22.52
CA THR A 31 -17.80 -3.63 23.04
C THR A 31 -18.87 -3.85 21.98
N ALA A 32 -20.13 -3.59 22.31
CA ALA A 32 -21.20 -3.60 21.34
C ALA A 32 -22.08 -2.35 21.52
N ARG A 33 -22.49 -1.73 20.41
CA ARG A 33 -23.37 -0.55 20.44
C ARG A 33 -24.44 -0.66 19.35
N GLY A 34 -25.69 -0.66 19.79
CA GLY A 34 -26.82 -0.77 18.88
C GLY A 34 -26.98 -2.17 18.29
N GLN A 35 -27.86 -2.29 17.32
CA GLN A 35 -28.14 -3.55 16.61
C GLN A 35 -28.25 -3.30 15.10
N SER A 36 -27.77 -4.24 14.32
CA SER A 36 -27.97 -4.30 12.86
C SER A 36 -28.46 -5.69 12.51
N ALA A 37 -29.57 -5.78 11.77
CA ALA A 37 -30.21 -7.05 11.41
C ALA A 37 -30.45 -7.99 12.62
N GLY A 38 -30.83 -7.41 13.80
CA GLY A 38 -31.11 -8.17 15.02
C GLY A 38 -29.88 -8.67 15.79
N LYS A 39 -28.65 -8.31 15.36
CA LYS A 39 -27.42 -8.65 16.05
C LYS A 39 -26.72 -7.41 16.61
N PRO A 40 -26.08 -7.51 17.79
CA PRO A 40 -25.28 -6.42 18.33
C PRO A 40 -24.17 -6.02 17.33
N ILE A 41 -23.91 -4.72 17.20
CA ILE A 41 -22.80 -4.22 16.38
C ILE A 41 -21.54 -4.26 17.23
N ALA A 42 -20.59 -5.13 16.87
CA ALA A 42 -19.26 -5.14 17.48
C ALA A 42 -18.57 -3.80 17.26
N MET A 43 -17.95 -3.24 18.29
CA MET A 43 -17.28 -1.95 18.28
C MET A 43 -16.02 -2.00 19.14
N ALA A 44 -14.96 -1.40 18.66
CA ALA A 44 -13.75 -1.13 19.43
C ALA A 44 -13.27 0.29 19.13
N GLY A 45 -12.56 0.92 20.04
CA GLY A 45 -12.11 2.29 19.84
C GLY A 45 -10.81 2.59 20.55
N VAL A 46 -10.07 3.55 19.99
CA VAL A 46 -8.83 4.09 20.55
C VAL A 46 -8.95 5.60 20.74
N PRO A 47 -8.38 6.19 21.80
CA PRO A 47 -8.40 7.62 21.99
C PRO A 47 -7.72 8.36 20.83
N PHE A 48 -8.28 9.48 20.40
CA PHE A 48 -7.72 10.29 19.31
C PHE A 48 -6.24 10.66 19.54
N HIS A 49 -5.90 11.12 20.72
CA HIS A 49 -4.55 11.54 21.06
C HIS A 49 -3.52 10.39 21.12
N ALA A 50 -3.97 9.15 21.13
CA ALA A 50 -3.12 7.96 21.18
C ALA A 50 -3.12 7.17 19.84
N VAL A 51 -3.84 7.64 18.82
CA VAL A 51 -4.04 6.89 17.55
C VAL A 51 -2.73 6.49 16.89
N ASP A 52 -1.71 7.34 16.90
CA ASP A 52 -0.43 7.06 16.25
C ASP A 52 0.28 5.85 16.86
N THR A 53 0.20 5.68 18.19
CA THR A 53 0.74 4.50 18.86
C THR A 53 0.05 3.20 18.40
N TYR A 54 -1.27 3.24 18.21
CA TYR A 54 -2.05 2.09 17.74
C TYR A 54 -1.84 1.84 16.25
N LEU A 55 -1.73 2.89 15.45
CA LEU A 55 -1.35 2.79 14.03
C LEU A 55 0.00 2.10 13.88
N ALA A 56 1.01 2.53 14.64
CA ALA A 56 2.34 1.92 14.61
C ALA A 56 2.29 0.41 14.89
N LYS A 57 1.47 -0.02 15.86
CA LYS A 57 1.29 -1.44 16.16
C LYS A 57 0.65 -2.20 15.00
N LEU A 58 -0.44 -1.68 14.42
CA LEU A 58 -1.12 -2.30 13.29
C LEU A 58 -0.21 -2.42 12.06
N ILE A 59 0.51 -1.35 11.74
CA ILE A 59 1.45 -1.32 10.61
C ILE A 59 2.59 -2.34 10.80
N LYS A 60 3.15 -2.45 12.01
CA LYS A 60 4.15 -3.49 12.33
C LYS A 60 3.62 -4.91 12.19
N LEU A 61 2.32 -5.10 12.36
CA LEU A 61 1.65 -6.39 12.13
C LEU A 61 1.29 -6.63 10.64
N GLY A 62 1.68 -5.70 9.75
CA GLY A 62 1.42 -5.81 8.31
C GLY A 62 0.01 -5.37 7.90
N GLU A 63 -0.74 -4.73 8.79
CA GLU A 63 -2.09 -4.27 8.50
C GLU A 63 -2.11 -2.89 7.81
N SER A 64 -3.11 -2.67 6.97
CA SER A 64 -3.39 -1.35 6.39
C SER A 64 -4.58 -0.71 7.08
N VAL A 65 -4.55 0.60 7.27
CA VAL A 65 -5.56 1.34 8.02
C VAL A 65 -6.03 2.57 7.24
N ALA A 66 -7.33 2.67 6.99
CA ALA A 66 -7.97 3.86 6.43
C ALA A 66 -8.45 4.78 7.55
N ILE A 67 -8.08 6.04 7.50
CA ILE A 67 -8.48 7.06 8.48
C ILE A 67 -9.60 7.91 7.88
N CYS A 68 -10.77 7.87 8.52
CA CYS A 68 -11.95 8.64 8.15
C CYS A 68 -12.17 9.78 9.12
N GLU A 69 -12.15 11.00 8.60
CA GLU A 69 -12.45 12.22 9.36
C GLU A 69 -13.87 12.71 9.09
N GLN A 70 -14.39 13.48 10.03
CA GLN A 70 -15.64 14.20 9.86
C GLN A 70 -15.42 15.39 8.91
N VAL A 71 -16.34 15.58 7.97
CA VAL A 71 -16.31 16.68 7.00
C VAL A 71 -17.48 17.61 7.28
N GLY A 72 -17.21 18.92 7.47
CA GLY A 72 -18.22 19.93 7.77
C GLY A 72 -18.34 20.28 9.25
N GLU A 73 -19.09 21.35 9.54
CA GLU A 73 -19.34 21.81 10.93
C GLU A 73 -20.33 20.87 11.65
N VAL A 74 -19.96 20.46 12.86
CA VAL A 74 -20.81 19.66 13.73
C VAL A 74 -22.07 20.47 14.07
N GLY A 75 -23.22 19.96 13.66
CA GLY A 75 -24.53 20.62 13.93
C GLY A 75 -25.06 21.49 12.80
N ALA A 76 -24.36 21.66 11.68
CA ALA A 76 -24.85 22.43 10.54
C ALA A 76 -25.94 21.72 9.70
N SER A 77 -26.11 20.42 9.86
CA SER A 77 -27.17 19.63 9.18
C SER A 77 -27.95 18.77 10.18
N LYS A 78 -29.25 18.53 9.90
CA LYS A 78 -30.13 17.65 10.69
C LYS A 78 -29.88 16.15 10.44
N GLY A 79 -28.82 15.78 9.71
CA GLY A 79 -28.48 14.39 9.34
C GLY A 79 -27.19 13.89 9.97
N PRO A 80 -26.81 12.62 9.70
CA PRO A 80 -25.52 12.08 10.10
C PRO A 80 -24.36 12.92 9.54
N VAL A 81 -23.33 13.17 10.35
CA VAL A 81 -22.14 13.91 9.92
C VAL A 81 -21.45 13.11 8.81
N GLU A 82 -21.16 13.78 7.68
CA GLU A 82 -20.45 13.19 6.57
C GLU A 82 -19.01 12.83 7.00
N ARG A 83 -18.55 11.66 6.55
CA ARG A 83 -17.19 11.17 6.81
C ARG A 83 -16.50 10.84 5.52
N LYS A 84 -15.23 11.22 5.42
CA LYS A 84 -14.41 10.99 4.23
C LYS A 84 -13.10 10.30 4.63
N VAL A 85 -12.66 9.33 3.83
CA VAL A 85 -11.32 8.76 3.96
C VAL A 85 -10.32 9.86 3.57
N MET A 86 -9.49 10.26 4.53
CA MET A 86 -8.47 11.29 4.34
C MET A 86 -7.14 10.71 3.90
N ARG A 87 -6.76 9.55 4.46
CA ARG A 87 -5.56 8.82 4.07
C ARG A 87 -5.71 7.34 4.37
N VAL A 88 -4.90 6.53 3.69
CA VAL A 88 -4.71 5.12 4.01
C VAL A 88 -3.25 4.92 4.40
N VAL A 89 -3.02 4.42 5.60
CA VAL A 89 -1.67 4.11 6.11
C VAL A 89 -1.41 2.63 5.86
N THR A 90 -0.31 2.32 5.18
CA THR A 90 0.12 0.95 4.88
C THR A 90 1.59 0.76 5.27
N PRO A 91 2.08 -0.48 5.42
CA PRO A 91 3.48 -0.72 5.77
C PRO A 91 4.50 -0.04 4.83
N GLY A 92 4.18 0.03 3.53
CA GLY A 92 5.06 0.63 2.52
C GLY A 92 4.84 2.11 2.25
N THR A 93 3.77 2.71 2.77
CA THR A 93 3.44 4.14 2.53
C THR A 93 3.49 4.99 3.79
N LEU A 94 4.15 4.50 4.83
CA LEU A 94 4.33 5.20 6.10
C LEU A 94 5.32 6.36 5.92
N THR A 95 4.91 7.57 6.30
CA THR A 95 5.73 8.80 6.22
C THR A 95 6.04 9.41 7.58
N ASP A 96 5.33 8.99 8.62
CA ASP A 96 5.46 9.60 9.93
C ASP A 96 6.75 9.11 10.62
N ALA A 97 7.68 10.03 10.85
CA ALA A 97 8.99 9.73 11.43
C ALA A 97 8.91 9.03 12.81
N GLU A 98 7.85 9.31 13.58
CA GLU A 98 7.60 8.67 14.88
C GLU A 98 7.19 7.19 14.78
N LEU A 99 6.71 6.78 13.60
CA LEU A 99 6.25 5.42 13.33
C LEU A 99 7.32 4.58 12.61
N LEU A 100 8.33 5.23 12.02
CA LEU A 100 9.47 4.58 11.38
C LEU A 100 10.48 4.11 12.43
N ASN A 101 11.01 2.91 12.28
CA ASN A 101 12.22 2.53 13.01
C ASN A 101 13.37 3.45 12.56
N GLU A 102 14.11 4.00 13.51
CA GLU A 102 15.09 5.10 13.36
C GLU A 102 16.17 4.95 12.26
N ARG A 103 16.22 3.86 11.48
CA ARG A 103 17.33 3.55 10.58
C ARG A 103 17.00 2.99 9.19
N ALA A 104 15.74 2.74 8.87
CA ALA A 104 15.41 2.19 7.55
C ALA A 104 14.15 2.85 6.97
N ASP A 105 14.28 3.33 5.73
CA ASP A 105 13.13 3.80 4.95
C ASP A 105 12.18 2.61 4.67
N ALA A 106 10.89 2.79 4.90
CA ALA A 106 9.89 1.77 4.57
C ALA A 106 9.72 1.76 3.05
N LEU A 107 10.32 0.75 2.37
CA LEU A 107 10.22 0.65 0.93
C LEU A 107 8.88 0.02 0.52
N LEU A 108 8.16 0.71 -0.37
CA LEU A 108 7.09 0.17 -1.19
C LEU A 108 7.69 -0.36 -2.49
N VAL A 109 7.40 -1.60 -2.85
CA VAL A 109 7.88 -2.22 -4.09
C VAL A 109 6.70 -2.69 -4.93
N ALA A 110 6.70 -2.38 -6.23
CA ALA A 110 5.79 -2.97 -7.21
C ALA A 110 6.52 -4.04 -8.02
N VAL A 111 5.89 -5.19 -8.21
CA VAL A 111 6.43 -6.30 -8.99
C VAL A 111 5.47 -6.65 -10.11
N VAL A 112 6.00 -6.79 -11.33
CA VAL A 112 5.26 -7.25 -12.51
C VAL A 112 6.06 -8.28 -13.28
N SER A 113 5.37 -9.23 -13.90
CA SER A 113 5.96 -10.22 -14.81
C SER A 113 5.36 -10.09 -16.20
N GLN A 114 6.16 -10.39 -17.21
CA GLN A 114 5.66 -10.45 -18.57
C GLN A 114 4.58 -11.52 -18.67
N SER A 115 3.44 -11.15 -19.26
CA SER A 115 2.38 -12.11 -19.56
C SER A 115 2.81 -13.04 -20.69
N VAL A 116 2.75 -14.33 -20.46
CA VAL A 116 2.92 -15.31 -21.54
C VAL A 116 1.61 -15.37 -22.33
N ARG A 117 1.57 -14.77 -23.52
CA ARG A 117 0.41 -14.83 -24.42
C ARG A 117 0.25 -16.25 -24.94
N GLY A 118 -0.94 -16.82 -24.77
CA GLY A 118 -1.37 -18.06 -25.41
C GLY A 118 -1.02 -19.33 -24.65
N GLY A 119 -1.85 -19.70 -23.70
CA GLY A 119 -2.04 -21.05 -23.14
C GLY A 119 -0.77 -21.87 -22.83
N VAL A 120 -0.58 -22.16 -21.54
CA VAL A 120 0.34 -23.23 -21.04
C VAL A 120 1.85 -23.05 -21.24
N ALA A 121 2.36 -21.90 -21.66
CA ALA A 121 3.78 -21.65 -21.51
C ALA A 121 4.08 -21.53 -20.00
N LYS A 122 4.70 -22.55 -19.44
CA LYS A 122 5.18 -22.54 -18.05
C LYS A 122 6.10 -21.33 -17.89
N SER A 123 5.78 -20.42 -16.97
CA SER A 123 6.73 -19.37 -16.57
C SER A 123 8.05 -20.05 -16.22
N THR A 124 9.11 -19.65 -16.90
CA THR A 124 10.46 -20.18 -16.66
C THR A 124 11.25 -19.20 -15.81
N ASP A 125 12.35 -19.66 -15.25
CA ASP A 125 13.30 -18.79 -14.52
C ASP A 125 13.77 -17.58 -15.37
N GLN A 126 13.72 -17.70 -16.71
CA GLN A 126 14.11 -16.65 -17.65
C GLN A 126 12.97 -15.70 -18.02
N THR A 127 11.75 -15.92 -17.51
CA THR A 127 10.62 -15.01 -17.80
C THR A 127 10.93 -13.60 -17.30
N PRO A 128 10.82 -12.56 -18.17
CA PRO A 128 11.09 -11.20 -17.76
C PRO A 128 10.16 -10.71 -16.66
N CYS A 129 10.74 -10.01 -15.71
CA CYS A 129 10.07 -9.34 -14.59
C CYS A 129 10.61 -7.92 -14.45
N ALA A 130 9.88 -7.09 -13.75
CA ALA A 130 10.36 -5.79 -13.33
C ALA A 130 9.96 -5.48 -11.89
N LEU A 131 10.78 -4.65 -11.26
CA LEU A 131 10.50 -4.04 -9.97
C LEU A 131 10.60 -2.53 -10.10
N ALA A 132 9.70 -1.83 -9.45
CA ALA A 132 9.86 -0.42 -9.13
C ALA A 132 9.74 -0.27 -7.61
N TRP A 133 10.53 0.61 -7.01
CA TRP A 133 10.49 0.83 -5.56
C TRP A 133 10.49 2.31 -5.22
N LEU A 134 9.90 2.63 -4.09
CA LEU A 134 9.75 3.97 -3.56
C LEU A 134 9.99 3.99 -2.06
N GLY A 135 10.94 4.81 -1.62
CA GLY A 135 11.10 5.20 -0.24
C GLY A 135 10.26 6.43 0.04
N MET A 136 9.20 6.27 0.80
CA MET A 136 8.25 7.37 1.05
C MET A 136 8.85 8.51 1.85
N ALA A 137 9.77 8.22 2.78
CA ALA A 137 10.42 9.24 3.61
C ALA A 137 11.60 9.90 2.87
N SER A 138 12.42 9.12 2.16
CA SER A 138 13.57 9.63 1.41
C SER A 138 13.20 10.28 0.07
N GLY A 139 12.05 9.93 -0.50
CA GLY A 139 11.68 10.31 -1.85
C GLY A 139 12.45 9.55 -2.94
N THR A 140 13.23 8.53 -2.57
CA THR A 140 14.02 7.75 -3.53
C THR A 140 13.13 6.87 -4.38
N LEU A 141 13.19 7.02 -5.69
CA LEU A 141 12.50 6.21 -6.67
C LEU A 141 13.51 5.44 -7.52
N GLY A 142 13.31 4.15 -7.69
CA GLY A 142 14.12 3.32 -8.57
C GLY A 142 13.31 2.28 -9.32
N LEU A 143 13.84 1.78 -10.41
CA LEU A 143 13.26 0.69 -11.18
C LEU A 143 14.32 -0.19 -11.83
N THR A 144 13.98 -1.46 -12.08
CA THR A 144 14.86 -2.41 -12.77
C THR A 144 14.03 -3.46 -13.50
N GLU A 145 14.57 -3.96 -14.60
CA GLU A 145 14.08 -5.18 -15.25
C GLU A 145 15.05 -6.32 -14.98
N CYS A 146 14.52 -7.49 -14.72
CA CYS A 146 15.26 -8.69 -14.36
C CYS A 146 14.51 -9.94 -14.85
N THR A 147 14.95 -11.11 -14.43
CA THR A 147 14.24 -12.37 -14.67
C THR A 147 13.57 -12.89 -13.39
N GLN A 148 12.64 -13.84 -13.53
CA GLN A 148 12.03 -14.55 -12.38
C GLN A 148 13.09 -15.12 -11.43
N ARG A 149 14.21 -15.61 -11.98
CA ARG A 149 15.34 -16.15 -11.21
C ARG A 149 15.93 -15.14 -10.23
N ASP A 150 16.00 -13.86 -10.66
CA ASP A 150 16.69 -12.80 -9.90
C ASP A 150 15.78 -12.12 -8.87
N LEU A 151 14.46 -12.32 -9.00
CA LEU A 151 13.46 -11.60 -8.22
C LEU A 151 13.66 -11.77 -6.70
N ALA A 152 13.96 -13.00 -6.25
CA ALA A 152 14.20 -13.27 -4.84
C ALA A 152 15.42 -12.50 -4.29
N GLY A 153 16.49 -12.40 -5.09
CA GLY A 153 17.67 -11.61 -4.75
C GLY A 153 17.39 -10.12 -4.64
N TRP A 154 16.57 -9.58 -5.53
CA TRP A 154 16.13 -8.19 -5.46
C TRP A 154 15.29 -7.91 -4.21
N LEU A 155 14.32 -8.76 -3.90
CA LEU A 155 13.50 -8.60 -2.70
C LEU A 155 14.33 -8.71 -1.41
N ALA A 156 15.31 -9.64 -1.38
CA ALA A 156 16.23 -9.75 -0.25
C ALA A 156 17.12 -8.52 -0.06
N ARG A 157 17.53 -7.85 -1.16
CA ARG A 157 18.31 -6.61 -1.11
C ARG A 157 17.48 -5.41 -0.68
N LEU A 158 16.28 -5.25 -1.25
CA LEU A 158 15.41 -4.11 -1.00
C LEU A 158 14.73 -4.19 0.38
N GLN A 159 14.54 -5.39 0.92
CA GLN A 159 13.85 -5.62 2.20
C GLN A 159 12.54 -4.80 2.31
N PRO A 160 11.60 -4.95 1.35
CA PRO A 160 10.43 -4.11 1.29
C PRO A 160 9.53 -4.30 2.51
N ALA A 161 8.97 -3.19 3.01
CA ALA A 161 7.91 -3.23 4.00
C ALA A 161 6.59 -3.70 3.36
N GLU A 162 6.38 -3.35 2.08
CA GLU A 162 5.21 -3.77 1.31
C GLU A 162 5.56 -4.05 -0.15
N VAL A 163 4.98 -5.13 -0.69
CA VAL A 163 5.05 -5.50 -2.11
C VAL A 163 3.65 -5.47 -2.70
N ILE A 164 3.46 -4.63 -3.75
CA ILE A 164 2.26 -4.66 -4.56
C ILE A 164 2.52 -5.47 -5.84
N TYR A 165 1.54 -6.25 -6.28
CA TYR A 165 1.67 -7.13 -7.43
C TYR A 165 0.35 -7.28 -8.19
N ASP A 166 0.45 -7.64 -9.47
CA ASP A 166 -0.72 -7.92 -10.31
C ASP A 166 -1.40 -9.23 -9.86
N ARG A 167 -2.64 -9.13 -9.36
CA ARG A 167 -3.39 -10.28 -8.83
C ARG A 167 -3.72 -11.34 -9.88
N GLU A 168 -3.76 -10.97 -11.17
CA GLU A 168 -4.10 -11.87 -12.28
C GLU A 168 -2.85 -12.45 -12.93
N ARG A 169 -1.67 -11.86 -12.69
CA ARG A 169 -0.38 -12.23 -13.27
C ARG A 169 0.69 -12.36 -12.20
N ILE A 170 0.43 -13.21 -11.22
CA ILE A 170 1.35 -13.40 -10.10
C ILE A 170 2.64 -14.03 -10.60
N PRO A 171 3.81 -13.38 -10.42
CA PRO A 171 5.09 -14.00 -10.74
C PRO A 171 5.28 -15.27 -9.91
N PRO A 172 5.53 -16.46 -10.50
CA PRO A 172 5.75 -17.69 -9.75
C PRO A 172 6.83 -17.57 -8.67
N ALA A 173 7.87 -16.76 -8.91
CA ALA A 173 8.92 -16.49 -7.93
C ALA A 173 8.43 -15.76 -6.67
N LEU A 174 7.23 -15.12 -6.69
CA LEU A 174 6.60 -14.58 -5.49
C LEU A 174 5.90 -15.64 -4.63
N GLY A 175 5.58 -16.81 -5.18
CA GLY A 175 4.82 -17.87 -4.48
C GLY A 175 5.35 -18.19 -3.08
N PRO A 176 6.65 -18.45 -2.89
CA PRO A 176 7.23 -18.74 -1.57
C PRO A 176 7.05 -17.59 -0.57
N PHE A 177 7.14 -16.34 -1.02
CA PHE A 177 6.95 -15.14 -0.18
C PHE A 177 5.49 -14.96 0.22
N LEU A 178 4.56 -15.20 -0.71
CA LEU A 178 3.12 -15.13 -0.44
C LEU A 178 2.67 -16.22 0.52
N ALA A 179 3.29 -17.41 0.46
CA ALA A 179 3.00 -18.52 1.37
C ALA A 179 3.53 -18.26 2.81
N GLN A 180 4.64 -17.56 2.93
CA GLN A 180 5.28 -17.25 4.22
C GLN A 180 5.79 -15.80 4.24
N PRO A 181 4.92 -14.81 4.40
CA PRO A 181 5.32 -13.41 4.50
C PRO A 181 6.09 -13.18 5.81
N ARG A 182 7.37 -12.83 5.70
CA ARG A 182 8.27 -12.60 6.84
C ARG A 182 8.42 -11.08 7.06
N GLY A 183 7.43 -10.45 7.68
CA GLY A 183 7.47 -9.01 7.97
C GLY A 183 7.23 -8.09 6.76
N THR A 184 7.01 -8.64 5.57
CA THR A 184 6.65 -7.90 4.36
C THR A 184 5.14 -8.05 4.10
N ALA A 185 4.42 -6.97 3.92
CA ALA A 185 3.02 -7.02 3.48
C ALA A 185 2.94 -7.26 1.97
N PHE A 186 1.98 -8.07 1.51
CA PHE A 186 1.74 -8.35 0.10
C PHE A 186 0.33 -7.92 -0.31
N THR A 187 0.23 -6.91 -1.17
CA THR A 187 -1.03 -6.27 -1.56
C THR A 187 -1.33 -6.51 -3.04
N PRO A 188 -2.33 -7.36 -3.37
CA PRO A 188 -2.73 -7.58 -4.75
C PRO A 188 -3.41 -6.34 -5.34
N ARG A 189 -3.06 -6.00 -6.58
CA ARG A 189 -3.65 -4.87 -7.31
C ARG A 189 -4.27 -5.33 -8.64
N PRO A 190 -5.30 -4.64 -9.14
CA PRO A 190 -5.89 -4.93 -10.43
C PRO A 190 -4.90 -4.75 -11.58
N THR A 191 -4.95 -5.63 -12.58
CA THR A 191 -4.06 -5.64 -13.74
C THR A 191 -3.99 -4.29 -14.48
N TRP A 192 -5.10 -3.56 -14.59
CA TRP A 192 -5.14 -2.27 -15.28
C TRP A 192 -4.25 -1.17 -14.65
N GLN A 193 -3.80 -1.36 -13.41
CA GLN A 193 -2.85 -0.43 -12.77
C GLN A 193 -1.42 -0.60 -13.28
N PHE A 194 -1.11 -1.73 -13.92
CA PHE A 194 0.21 -2.04 -14.47
C PHE A 194 0.27 -1.68 -15.96
N ASP A 195 0.01 -0.42 -16.29
CA ASP A 195 0.04 0.11 -17.66
C ASP A 195 1.37 0.82 -17.95
N ALA A 196 2.14 0.31 -18.92
CA ALA A 196 3.47 0.85 -19.24
C ALA A 196 3.41 2.30 -19.75
N GLY A 197 2.39 2.64 -20.57
CA GLY A 197 2.23 3.99 -21.08
C GLY A 197 1.88 5.00 -20.00
N LEU A 198 1.03 4.61 -19.04
CA LEU A 198 0.75 5.42 -17.86
C LEU A 198 2.01 5.60 -17.01
N GLY A 199 2.78 4.52 -16.81
CA GLY A 199 4.00 4.55 -16.01
C GLY A 199 5.06 5.47 -16.58
N GLN A 200 5.30 5.42 -17.89
CA GLN A 200 6.24 6.32 -18.55
C GLN A 200 5.82 7.79 -18.36
N ARG A 201 4.53 8.11 -18.57
CA ARG A 201 4.03 9.49 -18.36
C ARG A 201 4.21 9.93 -16.90
N LYS A 202 3.81 9.11 -15.94
CA LYS A 202 3.96 9.43 -14.50
C LYS A 202 5.41 9.64 -14.09
N LEU A 203 6.34 8.81 -14.61
CA LEU A 203 7.77 8.98 -14.36
C LEU A 203 8.29 10.29 -14.94
N CYS A 204 7.93 10.61 -16.18
CA CYS A 204 8.30 11.89 -16.81
C CYS A 204 7.76 13.11 -16.04
N GLU A 205 6.50 13.06 -15.61
CA GLU A 205 5.87 14.11 -14.81
C GLU A 205 6.56 14.26 -13.45
N GLN A 206 6.82 13.15 -12.76
CA GLN A 206 7.46 13.13 -11.45
C GLN A 206 8.89 13.69 -11.50
N LEU A 207 9.68 13.28 -12.51
CA LEU A 207 11.06 13.71 -12.72
C LEU A 207 11.16 15.04 -13.46
N LYS A 208 10.04 15.61 -13.93
CA LYS A 208 9.96 16.87 -14.70
C LYS A 208 10.83 16.83 -15.98
N VAL A 209 10.80 15.71 -16.68
CA VAL A 209 11.53 15.47 -17.94
C VAL A 209 10.61 15.08 -19.07
N SER A 210 11.04 15.28 -20.33
CA SER A 210 10.26 14.88 -21.51
C SER A 210 10.41 13.40 -21.86
N HIS A 211 11.53 12.79 -21.46
CA HIS A 211 11.87 11.39 -21.73
C HIS A 211 12.83 10.84 -20.68
N LEU A 212 12.91 9.52 -20.57
CA LEU A 212 13.65 8.82 -19.51
C LEU A 212 15.05 8.36 -19.93
N GLN A 213 15.55 8.83 -21.09
CA GLN A 213 16.82 8.42 -21.65
C GLN A 213 18.01 8.71 -20.71
N ALA A 214 18.02 9.88 -20.06
CA ALA A 214 19.08 10.26 -19.12
C ALA A 214 19.16 9.35 -17.89
N TYR A 215 18.08 8.67 -17.56
CA TYR A 215 18.00 7.70 -16.47
C TYR A 215 18.23 6.25 -16.92
N GLY A 216 18.50 6.04 -18.23
CA GLY A 216 18.64 4.69 -18.80
C GLY A 216 17.37 3.87 -18.82
N ALA A 217 16.20 4.51 -18.61
CA ALA A 217 14.92 3.84 -18.39
C ALA A 217 13.97 3.90 -19.60
N GLU A 218 14.37 4.51 -20.73
CA GLU A 218 13.50 4.76 -21.88
C GLU A 218 12.87 3.49 -22.45
N SER A 219 13.61 2.37 -22.50
CA SER A 219 13.16 1.10 -23.07
C SER A 219 12.59 0.10 -22.05
N MET A 220 12.50 0.47 -20.78
CA MET A 220 12.08 -0.41 -19.67
C MET A 220 10.54 -0.52 -19.57
N SER A 221 9.91 -1.16 -20.55
CA SER A 221 8.44 -1.23 -20.64
C SER A 221 7.79 -1.94 -19.44
N LEU A 222 8.38 -3.04 -18.96
CA LEU A 222 7.90 -3.71 -17.73
C LEU A 222 8.18 -2.85 -16.49
N GLY A 223 9.34 -2.19 -16.45
CA GLY A 223 9.67 -1.23 -15.40
C GLY A 223 8.67 -0.09 -15.32
N HIS A 224 8.25 0.46 -16.47
CA HIS A 224 7.18 1.46 -16.53
C HIS A 224 5.85 0.93 -15.99
N ALA A 225 5.48 -0.31 -16.34
CA ALA A 225 4.25 -0.93 -15.82
C ALA A 225 4.29 -1.08 -14.29
N ALA A 226 5.43 -1.50 -13.72
CA ALA A 226 5.62 -1.54 -12.27
C ALA A 226 5.53 -0.13 -11.65
N ALA A 227 6.16 0.88 -12.26
CA ALA A 227 6.14 2.26 -11.80
C ALA A 227 4.72 2.87 -11.84
N ALA A 228 3.89 2.52 -12.83
CA ALA A 228 2.49 2.95 -12.89
C ALA A 228 1.72 2.53 -11.65
N ALA A 229 1.79 1.24 -11.31
CA ALA A 229 1.11 0.70 -10.12
C ALA A 229 1.68 1.31 -8.83
N LEU A 230 3.00 1.44 -8.72
CA LEU A 230 3.70 1.99 -7.57
C LEU A 230 3.25 3.42 -7.27
N LEU A 231 3.40 4.33 -8.24
CA LEU A 231 3.09 5.75 -8.09
C LEU A 231 1.59 5.96 -7.86
N SER A 232 0.73 5.28 -8.61
CA SER A 232 -0.72 5.37 -8.43
C SER A 232 -1.17 4.87 -7.06
N TYR A 233 -0.54 3.82 -6.54
CA TYR A 233 -0.83 3.31 -5.20
C TYR A 233 -0.38 4.29 -4.12
N ALA A 234 0.83 4.83 -4.22
CA ALA A 234 1.36 5.79 -3.28
C ALA A 234 0.53 7.10 -3.24
N GLU A 235 0.14 7.64 -4.40
CA GLU A 235 -0.75 8.80 -4.50
C GLU A 235 -2.12 8.54 -3.85
N HIS A 236 -2.71 7.38 -4.15
CA HIS A 236 -4.01 7.01 -3.60
C HIS A 236 -3.99 6.88 -2.08
N THR A 237 -2.96 6.26 -1.52
CA THR A 237 -2.83 6.05 -0.07
C THR A 237 -2.52 7.34 0.67
N GLN A 238 -1.74 8.24 0.07
CA GLN A 238 -1.42 9.54 0.66
C GLN A 238 -2.54 10.57 0.49
N GLY A 239 -3.47 10.36 -0.44
CA GLY A 239 -4.52 11.33 -0.77
C GLY A 239 -4.00 12.62 -1.40
N ARG A 240 -2.74 12.66 -1.86
CA ARG A 240 -2.06 13.82 -2.45
C ARG A 240 -0.97 13.42 -3.43
N ALA A 241 -0.54 14.36 -4.27
CA ALA A 241 0.60 14.18 -5.15
C ALA A 241 1.91 13.99 -4.37
N LEU A 242 2.84 13.22 -4.93
CA LEU A 242 4.12 12.86 -4.33
C LEU A 242 5.20 13.92 -4.63
N ALA A 243 4.98 15.17 -4.24
CA ALA A 243 5.83 16.30 -4.62
C ALA A 243 7.31 16.21 -4.16
N HIS A 244 7.59 15.38 -3.16
CA HIS A 244 8.95 15.19 -2.58
C HIS A 244 9.73 14.04 -3.20
N VAL A 245 9.11 13.24 -4.07
CA VAL A 245 9.78 12.09 -4.71
C VAL A 245 10.64 12.59 -5.86
N SER A 246 11.91 12.24 -5.81
CA SER A 246 12.92 12.52 -6.83
C SER A 246 13.77 11.28 -7.07
N SER A 247 14.52 11.25 -8.16
CA SER A 247 15.47 10.16 -8.46
C SER A 247 16.74 10.27 -7.63
#